data_f35a873fe1da9359f763899c18e88cd0
#
_entry.id   f35a873fe1da9359f763899c18e88cd0
#
_cell.length_a   1.000
_cell.length_b   1.000
_cell.length_c   1.000
_cell.angle_alpha   90.00
_cell.angle_beta   90.00
_cell.angle_gamma   90.00
#
_symmetry.space_group_name_H-M   'P 1'
#
loop_
_entity.id
_entity.type
_entity.pdbx_description
1 polymer ?
#
loop_
_entity_poly.entity_id
_entity_poly.type
_entity_poly.pdbx_seq_one_letter_code
_entity_poly.pdbx_strand_id
1 'polypeptide(L)'
;RHHPRAAKTLPAATLARWLFPARVHRWAVSVSVSTPTTAYERGEPVPVAVEFRNPLPVPVTVETRSPVPWTWHVDGHRDASKVPEPLPDSPAQFTLDRGERRRFTRRWAQSFRVSETEWKPADRGEHTIGAGLDVANAAEEGVYDETTIRIE
;
A
#
# COMPACT_ATOMS: atom_id res chain seq x y z
N ARG A 1 11.07 8.03 -28.80
CA ARG A 1 11.31 8.75 -28.41
C ARG A 1 11.60 9.66 -28.69
N HIS A 2 11.38 10.16 -28.55
CA HIS A 2 11.73 11.09 -28.61
C HIS A 2 12.20 11.98 -28.20
N HIS A 3 12.68 12.45 -28.14
CA HIS A 3 13.13 13.52 -27.86
C HIS A 3 13.57 14.32 -28.44
N PRO A 4 13.08 14.93 -29.12
CA PRO A 4 13.70 15.99 -29.69
C PRO A 4 14.64 16.47 -28.73
N ARG A 5 15.48 17.21 -29.11
CA ARG A 5 16.57 17.48 -28.24
C ARG A 5 16.21 18.40 -27.10
N ALA A 6 15.33 19.32 -27.32
CA ALA A 6 14.87 20.17 -26.22
C ALA A 6 14.27 19.34 -25.09
N ALA A 7 13.52 18.32 -25.45
CA ALA A 7 12.97 17.41 -24.46
C ALA A 7 14.03 16.67 -23.69
N LYS A 8 15.19 16.50 -24.28
CA LYS A 8 16.28 15.83 -23.60
C LYS A 8 16.84 16.62 -22.43
N THR A 9 16.62 17.90 -22.41
CA THR A 9 17.16 18.73 -21.34
C THR A 9 16.31 18.69 -20.09
N LEU A 10 15.12 18.08 -20.14
CA LEU A 10 14.24 18.00 -19.01
C LEU A 10 14.26 16.59 -18.41
N PRO A 11 14.55 16.44 -17.12
CA PRO A 11 14.43 15.16 -16.45
C PRO A 11 12.99 14.63 -16.48
N ALA A 12 12.84 13.32 -16.55
CA ALA A 12 11.53 12.70 -16.58
C ALA A 12 10.68 13.10 -15.35
N ALA A 13 11.29 13.20 -14.17
CA ALA A 13 10.58 13.60 -12.98
C ALA A 13 10.04 15.04 -13.10
N THR A 14 10.77 15.93 -13.75
CA THR A 14 10.31 17.30 -13.97
C THR A 14 9.14 17.32 -14.94
N LEU A 15 9.19 16.53 -16.02
CA LEU A 15 8.08 16.42 -16.95
C LEU A 15 6.83 15.83 -16.26
N ALA A 16 7.00 14.82 -15.45
CA ALA A 16 5.88 14.21 -14.73
C ALA A 16 5.19 15.23 -13.83
N ARG A 17 5.98 16.02 -13.10
CA ARG A 17 5.44 17.05 -12.23
C ARG A 17 4.68 18.13 -12.98
N TRP A 18 5.11 18.41 -14.19
CA TRP A 18 4.54 19.44 -15.04
C TRP A 18 3.26 18.98 -15.73
N LEU A 19 3.24 17.72 -16.20
CA LEU A 19 2.13 17.17 -16.96
C LEU A 19 1.07 16.53 -16.05
N PHE A 20 1.47 16.05 -14.89
CA PHE A 20 0.58 15.31 -13.98
C PHE A 20 0.61 15.94 -12.59
N PRO A 21 -0.42 16.68 -12.20
CA PRO A 21 -0.53 17.20 -10.85
C PRO A 21 -0.45 16.07 -9.82
N ALA A 22 -0.03 16.37 -8.60
CA ALA A 22 0.15 15.36 -7.54
C ALA A 22 -1.09 14.47 -7.36
N ARG A 23 -2.27 15.05 -7.47
CA ARG A 23 -3.54 14.32 -7.36
C ARG A 23 -3.67 13.26 -8.45
N VAL A 24 -3.24 13.57 -9.67
CA VAL A 24 -3.25 12.62 -10.80
C VAL A 24 -2.19 11.56 -10.59
N HIS A 25 -1.05 11.92 -10.01
CA HIS A 25 -0.01 10.95 -9.68
C HIS A 25 -0.53 9.86 -8.76
N ARG A 26 -1.34 10.21 -7.75
CA ARG A 26 -1.95 9.22 -6.87
C ARG A 26 -2.80 8.24 -7.67
N TRP A 27 -3.62 8.76 -8.58
CA TRP A 27 -4.48 7.91 -9.42
C TRP A 27 -3.67 7.00 -10.34
N ALA A 28 -2.48 7.44 -10.74
CA ALA A 28 -1.64 6.64 -11.62
C ALA A 28 -1.11 5.40 -10.92
N VAL A 29 -0.88 5.47 -9.61
CA VAL A 29 -0.40 4.33 -8.86
C VAL A 29 -1.55 3.38 -8.59
N SER A 30 -1.41 2.13 -9.00
CA SER A 30 -2.35 1.09 -8.65
C SER A 30 -1.84 0.28 -7.47
N VAL A 31 -2.76 -0.19 -6.64
CA VAL A 31 -2.46 -0.99 -5.46
C VAL A 31 -3.25 -2.28 -5.55
N SER A 32 -2.60 -3.40 -5.27
CA SER A 32 -3.30 -4.68 -5.19
C SER A 32 -2.87 -5.45 -3.95
N VAL A 33 -3.85 -6.05 -3.28
CA VAL A 33 -3.64 -6.92 -2.13
C VAL A 33 -4.10 -8.31 -2.50
N SER A 34 -3.27 -9.32 -2.22
CA SER A 34 -3.62 -10.69 -2.54
C SER A 34 -3.10 -11.66 -1.51
N THR A 35 -3.77 -12.81 -1.45
CA THR A 35 -3.37 -13.95 -0.65
C THR A 35 -3.36 -15.19 -1.53
N PRO A 36 -2.53 -16.21 -1.22
CA PRO A 36 -2.49 -17.42 -2.06
C PRO A 36 -3.80 -18.17 -2.16
N THR A 37 -4.61 -18.11 -1.11
CA THR A 37 -5.93 -18.74 -1.08
C THR A 37 -6.92 -17.83 -0.36
N THR A 38 -8.20 -18.19 -0.39
CA THR A 38 -9.25 -17.41 0.29
C THR A 38 -9.74 -18.07 1.58
N ALA A 39 -9.30 -19.30 1.87
CA ALA A 39 -9.68 -20.01 3.08
C ALA A 39 -8.45 -20.53 3.78
N TYR A 40 -8.43 -20.39 5.09
CA TYR A 40 -7.32 -20.81 5.95
C TYR A 40 -7.85 -21.54 7.16
N GLU A 41 -7.10 -22.53 7.62
CA GLU A 41 -7.42 -23.19 8.86
C GLU A 41 -7.01 -22.29 10.04
N ARG A 42 -7.70 -22.45 11.16
CA ARG A 42 -7.41 -21.67 12.35
C ARG A 42 -5.98 -21.87 12.81
N GLY A 43 -5.27 -20.78 13.01
CA GLY A 43 -3.86 -20.79 13.41
C GLY A 43 -2.87 -20.87 12.26
N GLU A 44 -3.34 -21.10 11.03
CA GLU A 44 -2.48 -21.14 9.87
C GLU A 44 -2.05 -19.72 9.50
N PRO A 45 -0.74 -19.47 9.25
CA PRO A 45 -0.30 -18.14 8.85
C PRO A 45 -0.89 -17.75 7.50
N VAL A 46 -1.27 -16.48 7.37
CA VAL A 46 -1.83 -15.93 6.14
C VAL A 46 -0.78 -15.05 5.46
N PRO A 47 -0.18 -15.50 4.35
CA PRO A 47 0.73 -14.64 3.59
C PRO A 47 -0.06 -13.55 2.88
N VAL A 48 0.41 -12.32 2.96
CA VAL A 48 -0.23 -11.17 2.31
C VAL A 48 0.78 -10.55 1.37
N ALA A 49 0.39 -10.36 0.12
CA ALA A 49 1.20 -9.67 -0.87
C ALA A 49 0.55 -8.33 -1.20
N VAL A 50 1.34 -7.27 -1.17
CA VAL A 50 0.90 -5.92 -1.55
C VAL A 50 1.78 -5.47 -2.69
N GLU A 51 1.17 -5.08 -3.80
CA GLU A 51 1.92 -4.62 -4.96
C GLU A 51 1.49 -3.21 -5.34
N PHE A 52 2.47 -2.34 -5.53
CA PHE A 52 2.27 -1.00 -6.04
C PHE A 52 2.83 -0.95 -7.45
N ARG A 53 2.07 -0.36 -8.36
CA ARG A 53 2.47 -0.30 -9.76
C ARG A 53 2.29 1.10 -10.30
N ASN A 54 3.32 1.58 -11.02
CA ASN A 54 3.22 2.77 -11.83
C ASN A 54 3.13 2.35 -13.31
N PRO A 55 1.96 2.40 -13.95
CA PRO A 55 1.83 2.00 -15.34
C PRO A 55 2.27 3.08 -16.33
N LEU A 56 2.62 4.27 -15.86
CA LEU A 56 2.97 5.38 -16.72
C LEU A 56 4.40 5.25 -17.27
N PRO A 57 4.69 5.86 -18.41
CA PRO A 57 6.04 5.86 -18.99
C PRO A 57 6.97 6.91 -18.34
N VAL A 58 6.56 7.50 -17.24
CA VAL A 58 7.33 8.48 -16.46
C VAL A 58 7.29 8.12 -15.00
N PRO A 59 8.30 8.54 -14.21
CA PRO A 59 8.26 8.33 -12.76
C PRO A 59 7.07 9.02 -12.11
N VAL A 60 6.57 8.46 -11.04
CA VAL A 60 5.47 9.03 -10.25
C VAL A 60 5.93 9.17 -8.82
N THR A 61 5.70 10.34 -8.24
CA THR A 61 5.98 10.60 -6.83
C THR A 61 4.68 10.98 -6.13
N VAL A 62 4.39 10.28 -5.04
CA VAL A 62 3.23 10.56 -4.20
C VAL A 62 3.73 11.09 -2.87
N GLU A 63 3.16 12.22 -2.43
CA GLU A 63 3.43 12.75 -1.11
C GLU A 63 2.58 11.99 -0.09
N THR A 64 3.22 11.49 0.96
CA THR A 64 2.56 10.74 2.02
C THR A 64 2.51 11.56 3.29
N ARG A 65 1.54 11.25 4.18
CA ARG A 65 1.33 12.00 5.42
C ARG A 65 2.40 11.74 6.46
N SER A 66 3.08 10.60 6.37
CA SER A 66 4.07 10.19 7.33
C SER A 66 5.26 9.55 6.63
N PRO A 67 6.37 9.33 7.35
CA PRO A 67 7.53 8.60 6.80
C PRO A 67 7.22 7.15 6.45
N VAL A 68 6.12 6.60 6.94
CA VAL A 68 5.66 5.26 6.58
C VAL A 68 4.82 5.41 5.31
N PRO A 69 5.34 5.04 4.12
CA PRO A 69 4.67 5.39 2.87
C PRO A 69 3.39 4.61 2.61
N TRP A 70 3.25 3.44 3.19
CA TRP A 70 2.04 2.62 3.04
C TRP A 70 1.80 1.82 4.31
N THR A 71 0.54 1.42 4.50
CA THR A 71 0.12 0.66 5.67
C THR A 71 -0.75 -0.52 5.22
N TRP A 72 -0.82 -1.54 6.06
CA TRP A 72 -1.71 -2.66 5.86
C TRP A 72 -2.53 -2.91 7.12
N HIS A 73 -3.69 -3.52 6.96
CA HIS A 73 -4.66 -3.67 8.03
C HIS A 73 -5.33 -5.03 7.95
N VAL A 74 -5.75 -5.53 9.08
CA VAL A 74 -6.70 -6.64 9.15
C VAL A 74 -7.87 -6.16 9.99
N ASP A 75 -9.06 -6.17 9.39
CA ASP A 75 -10.29 -5.68 10.04
C ASP A 75 -10.12 -4.26 10.61
N GLY A 76 -9.37 -3.42 9.88
CA GLY A 76 -9.09 -2.06 10.31
C GLY A 76 -7.97 -1.90 11.33
N HIS A 77 -7.40 -3.00 11.82
CA HIS A 77 -6.28 -2.94 12.76
C HIS A 77 -4.97 -2.81 11.97
N ARG A 78 -4.36 -1.62 12.03
CA ARG A 78 -3.14 -1.34 11.28
C ARG A 78 -1.99 -2.20 11.79
N ASP A 79 -1.32 -2.87 10.83
CA ASP A 79 -0.19 -3.75 11.13
C ASP A 79 -0.56 -4.71 12.28
N ALA A 80 -1.41 -5.66 11.99
CA ALA A 80 -2.07 -6.51 12.99
C ALA A 80 -1.12 -7.16 14.00
N SER A 81 0.16 -7.31 13.64
CA SER A 81 1.16 -7.91 14.52
C SER A 81 1.86 -6.91 15.44
N LYS A 82 1.48 -5.64 15.39
CA LYS A 82 2.08 -4.59 16.22
C LYS A 82 1.04 -3.91 17.08
N VAL A 83 1.50 -3.33 18.18
CA VAL A 83 0.65 -2.50 19.01
C VAL A 83 0.26 -1.26 18.22
N PRO A 84 -1.03 -0.89 18.21
CA PRO A 84 -1.47 0.31 17.53
C PRO A 84 -0.79 1.57 18.09
N GLU A 85 -0.18 2.34 17.21
CA GLU A 85 0.48 3.61 17.56
C GLU A 85 0.16 4.66 16.51
N PRO A 86 0.03 5.94 16.89
CA PRO A 86 -0.13 7.00 15.91
C PRO A 86 1.12 7.08 15.03
N LEU A 87 0.93 7.33 13.74
CA LEU A 87 2.06 7.59 12.85
C LEU A 87 2.55 9.03 13.04
N PRO A 88 3.86 9.28 12.88
CA PRO A 88 4.37 10.65 12.93
C PRO A 88 3.69 11.50 11.86
N ASP A 89 3.35 12.73 12.21
CA ASP A 89 2.76 13.69 11.28
C ASP A 89 3.89 14.47 10.58
N SER A 90 4.62 13.78 9.73
CA SER A 90 5.76 14.33 9.01
C SER A 90 5.71 13.84 7.57
N PRO A 91 5.42 14.72 6.61
CA PRO A 91 5.28 14.30 5.22
C PRO A 91 6.56 13.67 4.66
N ALA A 92 6.38 12.72 3.74
CA ALA A 92 7.46 12.09 3.02
C ALA A 92 7.01 11.86 1.58
N GLN A 93 7.83 11.19 0.79
CA GLN A 93 7.53 10.93 -0.60
C GLN A 93 7.74 9.45 -0.91
N PHE A 94 6.88 8.93 -1.78
CA PHE A 94 6.96 7.57 -2.28
C PHE A 94 7.05 7.63 -3.80
N THR A 95 8.17 7.17 -4.35
CA THR A 95 8.44 7.28 -5.78
C THR A 95 8.52 5.91 -6.41
N LEU A 96 7.83 5.75 -7.53
CA LEU A 96 7.93 4.58 -8.41
C LEU A 96 8.45 5.04 -9.75
N ASP A 97 9.46 4.35 -10.29
CA ASP A 97 9.95 4.61 -11.62
C ASP A 97 8.91 4.23 -12.67
N ARG A 98 9.15 4.65 -13.90
CA ARG A 98 8.27 4.31 -15.03
C ARG A 98 8.09 2.80 -15.12
N GLY A 99 6.84 2.36 -15.16
CA GLY A 99 6.50 0.95 -15.28
C GLY A 99 6.87 0.10 -14.07
N GLU A 100 7.34 0.70 -13.00
CA GLU A 100 7.82 -0.07 -11.85
C GLU A 100 6.67 -0.77 -11.13
N ARG A 101 6.96 -2.01 -10.73
CA ARG A 101 6.13 -2.76 -9.79
C ARG A 101 6.97 -2.99 -8.56
N ARG A 102 6.43 -2.66 -7.39
CA ARG A 102 7.12 -2.89 -6.13
C ARG A 102 6.22 -3.74 -5.24
N ARG A 103 6.73 -4.91 -4.88
CA ARG A 103 5.97 -5.90 -4.14
C ARG A 103 6.53 -6.04 -2.74
N PHE A 104 5.64 -6.05 -1.76
CA PHE A 104 5.94 -6.31 -0.37
C PHE A 104 5.14 -7.50 0.10
N THR A 105 5.68 -8.22 1.07
CA THR A 105 4.99 -9.35 1.68
C THR A 105 4.90 -9.14 3.18
N ARG A 106 3.79 -9.61 3.75
CA ARG A 106 3.57 -9.61 5.18
C ARG A 106 2.98 -10.96 5.56
N ARG A 107 2.95 -11.23 6.85
CA ARG A 107 2.43 -12.50 7.35
C ARG A 107 1.55 -12.22 8.54
N TRP A 108 0.31 -12.64 8.45
CA TRP A 108 -0.63 -12.48 9.55
C TRP A 108 -0.78 -13.82 10.27
N ALA A 109 -0.55 -13.80 11.59
CA ALA A 109 -0.61 -15.01 12.41
C ALA A 109 -2.00 -15.28 12.99
N GLN A 110 -3.04 -14.68 12.41
CA GLN A 110 -4.43 -14.81 12.83
C GLN A 110 -4.64 -14.32 14.28
N SER A 111 -3.89 -13.31 14.67
CA SER A 111 -4.07 -12.69 15.99
C SER A 111 -3.75 -11.21 15.91
N PHE A 112 -4.30 -10.46 16.85
CA PHE A 112 -4.09 -9.03 16.96
C PHE A 112 -3.33 -8.73 18.23
N ARG A 113 -2.27 -7.95 18.11
CA ARG A 113 -1.53 -7.51 19.28
C ARG A 113 -2.19 -6.24 19.80
N VAL A 114 -2.83 -6.33 20.97
CA VAL A 114 -3.59 -5.21 21.55
C VAL A 114 -2.78 -4.42 22.56
N SER A 115 -1.74 -5.04 23.14
CA SER A 115 -0.77 -4.39 24.03
C SER A 115 0.56 -5.11 23.92
N GLU A 116 1.57 -4.65 24.64
CA GLU A 116 2.89 -5.30 24.61
C GLU A 116 2.86 -6.74 25.11
N THR A 117 1.89 -7.05 25.97
CA THR A 117 1.80 -8.37 26.60
C THR A 117 0.55 -9.15 26.23
N GLU A 118 -0.35 -8.54 25.45
CA GLU A 118 -1.64 -9.17 25.17
C GLU A 118 -1.88 -9.35 23.67
N TRP A 119 -2.23 -10.58 23.30
CA TRP A 119 -2.60 -10.95 21.94
C TRP A 119 -4.04 -11.47 21.96
N LYS A 120 -4.83 -11.02 21.00
CA LYS A 120 -6.20 -11.48 20.82
C LYS A 120 -6.29 -12.30 19.55
N PRO A 121 -6.61 -13.61 19.64
CA PRO A 121 -6.80 -14.43 18.42
C PRO A 121 -7.96 -13.92 17.60
N ALA A 122 -7.85 -14.09 16.28
CA ALA A 122 -8.95 -13.77 15.39
C ALA A 122 -10.03 -14.83 15.48
N ASP A 123 -11.28 -14.39 15.32
CA ASP A 123 -12.42 -15.31 15.30
C ASP A 123 -12.48 -16.06 13.97
N ARG A 124 -13.21 -17.17 13.96
CA ARG A 124 -13.54 -17.85 12.73
C ARG A 124 -14.49 -16.99 11.90
N GLY A 125 -14.46 -17.17 10.60
CA GLY A 125 -15.29 -16.42 9.68
C GLY A 125 -14.49 -15.49 8.79
N GLU A 126 -15.12 -14.47 8.25
CA GLU A 126 -14.51 -13.57 7.29
C GLU A 126 -13.67 -12.50 7.96
N HIS A 127 -12.55 -12.20 7.31
CA HIS A 127 -11.66 -11.11 7.71
C HIS A 127 -11.23 -10.35 6.47
N THR A 128 -11.16 -9.03 6.58
CA THR A 128 -10.76 -8.15 5.48
C THR A 128 -9.32 -7.70 5.68
N ILE A 129 -8.49 -7.93 4.66
CA ILE A 129 -7.11 -7.50 4.64
C ILE A 129 -6.99 -6.37 3.63
N GLY A 130 -6.55 -5.21 4.07
CA GLY A 130 -6.41 -4.05 3.23
C GLY A 130 -5.02 -3.45 3.31
N ALA A 131 -4.65 -2.72 2.25
CA ALA A 131 -3.40 -1.97 2.22
C ALA A 131 -3.51 -0.79 1.28
N GLY A 132 -2.79 0.25 1.57
CA GLY A 132 -2.80 1.45 0.73
C GLY A 132 -1.70 2.42 1.09
N LEU A 133 -1.53 3.42 0.24
CA LEU A 133 -0.62 4.51 0.50
C LEU A 133 -1.14 5.34 1.68
N ASP A 134 -0.22 5.88 2.47
CA ASP A 134 -0.58 6.71 3.61
C ASP A 134 -0.90 8.14 3.16
N VAL A 135 -2.06 8.28 2.58
CA VAL A 135 -2.60 9.56 2.11
C VAL A 135 -4.05 9.69 2.55
N ALA A 136 -4.53 10.93 2.62
CA ALA A 136 -5.93 11.17 2.94
C ALA A 136 -6.82 10.57 1.83
N ASN A 137 -7.92 9.93 2.23
CA ASN A 137 -8.90 9.38 1.29
C ASN A 137 -8.30 8.37 0.30
N ALA A 138 -7.39 7.51 0.78
CA ALA A 138 -6.68 6.56 -0.09
C ALA A 138 -7.62 5.71 -0.94
N ALA A 139 -8.71 5.22 -0.37
CA ALA A 139 -9.67 4.38 -1.10
C ALA A 139 -10.35 5.17 -2.23
N GLU A 140 -10.77 6.39 -1.95
CA GLU A 140 -11.43 7.25 -2.95
C GLU A 140 -10.47 7.69 -4.04
N GLU A 141 -9.20 7.82 -3.70
CA GLU A 141 -8.15 8.20 -4.65
C GLU A 141 -7.62 7.00 -5.45
N GLY A 142 -8.10 5.78 -5.15
CA GLY A 142 -7.69 4.58 -5.88
C GLY A 142 -6.33 4.02 -5.50
N VAL A 143 -5.78 4.43 -4.36
CA VAL A 143 -4.48 3.95 -3.87
C VAL A 143 -4.63 3.08 -2.63
N TYR A 144 -5.71 2.36 -2.57
CA TYR A 144 -6.04 1.39 -1.53
C TYR A 144 -6.72 0.19 -2.17
N ASP A 145 -6.46 -0.99 -1.64
CA ASP A 145 -7.12 -2.22 -2.08
C ASP A 145 -7.34 -3.13 -0.87
N GLU A 146 -8.27 -4.05 -1.00
CA GLU A 146 -8.52 -5.02 0.05
C GLU A 146 -8.97 -6.35 -0.52
N THR A 147 -8.78 -7.41 0.25
CA THR A 147 -9.25 -8.74 -0.09
C THR A 147 -9.85 -9.38 1.17
N THR A 148 -10.74 -10.33 0.96
CA THR A 148 -11.40 -11.03 2.07
C THR A 148 -10.92 -12.47 2.09
N ILE A 149 -10.62 -12.95 3.30
CA ILE A 149 -10.30 -14.35 3.55
C ILE A 149 -11.29 -14.90 4.58
N ARG A 150 -11.32 -16.23 4.67
CA ARG A 150 -12.15 -16.91 5.65
C ARG A 150 -11.29 -17.83 6.51
N ILE A 151 -11.45 -17.75 7.82
CA ILE A 151 -10.88 -18.70 8.78
C ILE A 151 -11.94 -19.75 9.04
N GLU A 152 -11.58 -20.97 8.74
CA GLU A 152 -12.48 -22.13 8.89
C GLU A 152 -12.65 -22.59 10.32
#